data_309d20cf4453eb1b1c1b0bd516cd38be
#
_entry.id   309d20cf4453eb1b1c1b0bd516cd38be
#
_cell.length_a   1.000
_cell.length_b   1.000
_cell.length_c   1.000
_cell.angle_alpha   90.00
_cell.angle_beta   90.00
_cell.angle_gamma   90.00
#
_symmetry.space_group_name_H-M   'P 1'
#
loop_
_entity.id
_entity.type
_entity.pdbx_description
1 polymer ?
#
loop_
_entity_poly.entity_id
_entity_poly.type
_entity_poly.pdbx_seq_one_letter_code
_entity_poly.pdbx_strand_id
1 'polypeptide(L)'
;MRSQFNIPVLSMEPAVKPALSALRDGGKVLVMATPATITQQRYNLLLDRLSCRDKVINMKCGGLVEIVEKGDFNSKDLNDYLEAKLSPLKGQRIDAIVMGCTHYSFISEKIERIAKQYVDGEAKIFDGMYGVVRYLKTTLEQKDLINKDGRGSVELYSSIPGKEEIYRQLIHNEQ
;
A
#
# COMPACT_ATOMS: atom_id res chain seq x y z
N MET A 1 21.25 -8.24 -5.66
CA MET A 1 20.44 -7.79 -6.82
C MET A 1 20.83 -6.38 -7.28
N ARG A 2 20.77 -5.31 -6.45
CA ARG A 2 21.13 -3.94 -6.90
C ARG A 2 22.54 -3.83 -7.50
N SER A 3 23.52 -4.55 -6.97
CA SER A 3 24.91 -4.56 -7.45
C SER A 3 25.13 -5.38 -8.74
N GLN A 4 24.12 -6.07 -9.23
CA GLN A 4 24.20 -6.93 -10.41
C GLN A 4 23.73 -6.24 -11.71
N PHE A 5 23.17 -5.04 -11.60
CA PHE A 5 22.63 -4.30 -12.72
C PHE A 5 23.23 -2.89 -12.80
N ASN A 6 23.53 -2.43 -14.01
CA ASN A 6 24.00 -1.06 -14.29
C ASN A 6 22.87 -0.02 -14.36
N ILE A 7 21.64 -0.43 -14.03
CA ILE A 7 20.46 0.44 -13.99
C ILE A 7 19.99 0.63 -12.56
N PRO A 8 19.29 1.73 -12.23
CA PRO A 8 18.69 1.93 -10.92
C PRO A 8 17.65 0.84 -10.62
N VAL A 9 17.80 0.16 -9.48
CA VAL A 9 16.83 -0.80 -8.97
C VAL A 9 16.15 -0.19 -7.75
N LEU A 10 14.89 0.20 -7.90
CA LEU A 10 14.10 0.78 -6.82
C LEU A 10 13.20 -0.28 -6.19
N SER A 11 12.91 -0.10 -4.91
CA SER A 11 11.98 -0.96 -4.18
C SER A 11 11.03 -0.09 -3.36
N MET A 12 9.80 -0.55 -3.19
CA MET A 12 8.82 0.06 -2.34
C MET A 12 8.90 -0.52 -0.92
N GLU A 13 8.76 0.35 0.07
CA GLU A 13 8.56 -0.03 1.48
C GLU A 13 7.21 0.54 1.93
N PRO A 14 6.51 -0.08 2.91
CA PRO A 14 5.32 0.51 3.49
C PRO A 14 5.56 1.93 3.99
N ALA A 15 4.62 2.84 3.72
CA ALA A 15 4.75 4.29 3.95
C ALA A 15 4.64 4.67 5.44
N VAL A 16 5.27 3.90 6.34
CA VAL A 16 5.20 4.09 7.80
C VAL A 16 5.80 5.44 8.20
N LYS A 17 6.95 5.82 7.63
CA LYS A 17 7.63 7.07 7.99
C LYS A 17 6.76 8.31 7.78
N PRO A 18 6.15 8.56 6.61
CA PRO A 18 5.24 9.68 6.43
C PRO A 18 3.96 9.56 7.27
N ALA A 19 3.45 8.34 7.52
CA ALA A 19 2.30 8.11 8.37
C ALA A 19 2.56 8.52 9.83
N LEU A 20 3.75 8.27 10.36
CA LEU A 20 4.14 8.71 11.70
C LEU A 20 4.14 10.23 11.85
N SER A 21 4.47 10.97 10.78
CA SER A 21 4.47 12.43 10.80
C SER A 21 3.06 13.04 10.84
N ALA A 22 2.02 12.24 10.57
CA ALA A 22 0.63 12.68 10.63
C ALA A 22 -0.04 12.35 11.97
N LEU A 23 0.64 11.64 12.87
CA LEU A 23 0.08 11.29 14.17
C LEU A 23 -0.13 12.53 15.05
N ARG A 24 -1.26 12.55 15.74
CA ARG A 24 -1.57 13.45 16.84
C ARG A 24 -1.36 12.72 18.17
N ASP A 25 -1.46 13.44 19.29
CA ASP A 25 -1.29 12.85 20.61
C ASP A 25 -2.22 11.65 20.84
N GLY A 26 -1.64 10.53 21.22
CA GLY A 26 -2.34 9.26 21.43
C GLY A 26 -2.76 8.51 20.16
N GLY A 27 -2.47 9.05 18.97
CA GLY A 27 -2.80 8.41 17.70
C GLY A 27 -1.89 7.23 17.35
N LYS A 28 -2.43 6.32 16.54
CA LYS A 28 -1.73 5.13 16.03
C LYS A 28 -1.72 5.11 14.50
N VAL A 29 -0.74 4.40 13.97
CA VAL A 29 -0.68 3.99 12.56
C VAL A 29 -1.19 2.56 12.45
N LEU A 30 -2.22 2.34 11.65
CA LEU A 30 -2.65 1.01 11.25
C LEU A 30 -1.89 0.62 9.97
N VAL A 31 -1.12 -0.46 10.01
CA VAL A 31 -0.48 -1.03 8.81
C VAL A 31 -1.29 -2.24 8.37
N MET A 32 -1.99 -2.11 7.25
CA MET A 32 -2.69 -3.21 6.59
C MET A 32 -1.76 -3.86 5.57
N ALA A 33 -1.38 -5.11 5.79
CA ALA A 33 -0.43 -5.80 4.91
C ALA A 33 -0.70 -7.32 4.88
N THR A 34 -0.10 -7.98 3.89
CA THR A 34 -0.15 -9.45 3.84
C THR A 34 0.59 -10.05 5.04
N PRO A 35 0.22 -11.26 5.48
CA PRO A 35 0.96 -11.97 6.53
C PRO A 35 2.46 -12.07 6.22
N ALA A 36 2.81 -12.31 4.95
CA ALA A 36 4.20 -12.37 4.50
C ALA A 36 4.95 -11.04 4.74
N THR A 37 4.33 -9.90 4.41
CA THR A 37 4.93 -8.57 4.65
C THR A 37 5.19 -8.32 6.14
N ILE A 38 4.19 -8.59 7.00
CA ILE A 38 4.30 -8.35 8.46
C ILE A 38 5.40 -9.20 9.11
N THR A 39 5.64 -10.41 8.59
CA THR A 39 6.65 -11.32 9.13
C THR A 39 8.04 -11.10 8.55
N GLN A 40 8.17 -10.32 7.47
CA GLN A 40 9.47 -10.06 6.85
C GLN A 40 10.42 -9.30 7.77
N GLN A 41 11.67 -9.74 7.82
CA GLN A 41 12.72 -9.07 8.58
C GLN A 41 12.91 -7.61 8.18
N ARG A 42 12.82 -7.29 6.87
CA ARG A 42 12.97 -5.91 6.37
C ARG A 42 11.92 -4.96 6.95
N TYR A 43 10.68 -5.40 7.05
CA TYR A 43 9.60 -4.63 7.66
C TYR A 43 9.85 -4.41 9.15
N ASN A 44 10.26 -5.45 9.86
CA ASN A 44 10.57 -5.36 11.28
C ASN A 44 11.77 -4.43 11.55
N LEU A 45 12.82 -4.49 10.74
CA LEU A 45 13.95 -3.56 10.81
C LEU A 45 13.53 -2.11 10.48
N LEU A 46 12.53 -1.90 9.61
CA LEU A 46 11.98 -0.56 9.36
C LEU A 46 11.34 0.00 10.64
N LEU A 47 10.51 -0.78 11.33
CA LEU A 47 9.86 -0.34 12.58
C LEU A 47 10.89 -0.06 13.69
N ASP A 48 11.94 -0.88 13.80
CA ASP A 48 13.02 -0.66 14.77
C ASP A 48 13.81 0.61 14.49
N ARG A 49 14.19 0.81 13.21
CA ARG A 49 14.89 2.03 12.76
C ARG A 49 14.09 3.30 13.03
N LEU A 50 12.76 3.22 12.95
CA LEU A 50 11.87 4.35 13.22
C LEU A 50 11.46 4.44 14.69
N SER A 51 11.86 3.50 15.55
CA SER A 51 11.49 3.43 16.97
C SER A 51 9.99 3.63 17.19
N CYS A 52 9.15 2.91 16.40
CA CYS A 52 7.71 3.19 16.35
C CYS A 52 6.81 1.98 16.60
N ARG A 53 7.35 0.88 17.14
CA ARG A 53 6.54 -0.33 17.37
C ARG A 53 5.33 -0.10 18.27
N ASP A 54 5.48 0.76 19.26
CA ASP A 54 4.42 1.18 20.18
C ASP A 54 3.32 2.01 19.52
N LYS A 55 3.63 2.66 18.40
CA LYS A 55 2.71 3.52 17.62
C LYS A 55 2.05 2.79 16.45
N VAL A 56 2.44 1.55 16.16
CA VAL A 56 1.99 0.79 14.99
C VAL A 56 1.13 -0.40 15.40
N ILE A 57 -0.04 -0.49 14.79
CA ILE A 57 -0.90 -1.67 14.83
C ILE A 57 -0.73 -2.43 13.52
N ASN A 58 -0.26 -3.67 13.59
CA ASN A 58 -0.08 -4.53 12.43
C ASN A 58 -1.34 -5.36 12.17
N MET A 59 -2.01 -5.12 11.06
CA MET A 59 -3.16 -5.89 10.62
C MET A 59 -2.78 -6.82 9.49
N LYS A 60 -2.78 -8.12 9.78
CA LYS A 60 -2.57 -9.17 8.76
C LYS A 60 -3.83 -9.37 7.94
N CYS A 61 -3.75 -9.06 6.64
CA CYS A 61 -4.88 -9.14 5.71
C CYS A 61 -4.71 -10.32 4.74
N GLY A 62 -4.65 -11.54 5.28
CA GLY A 62 -4.64 -12.76 4.44
C GLY A 62 -5.97 -12.92 3.69
N GLY A 63 -5.92 -13.31 2.41
CA GLY A 63 -7.10 -13.46 1.54
C GLY A 63 -7.60 -12.17 0.88
N LEU A 64 -7.12 -10.99 1.30
CA LEU A 64 -7.58 -9.72 0.70
C LEU A 64 -7.07 -9.53 -0.73
N VAL A 65 -5.87 -10.00 -1.05
CA VAL A 65 -5.32 -9.94 -2.41
C VAL A 65 -6.22 -10.69 -3.37
N GLU A 66 -6.62 -11.89 -3.01
CA GLU A 66 -7.47 -12.77 -3.82
C GLU A 66 -8.87 -12.16 -4.04
N ILE A 67 -9.39 -11.42 -3.08
CA ILE A 67 -10.66 -10.69 -3.23
C ILE A 67 -10.48 -9.51 -4.20
N VAL A 68 -9.42 -8.74 -4.06
CA VAL A 68 -9.11 -7.59 -4.94
C VAL A 68 -8.87 -8.05 -6.38
N GLU A 69 -8.18 -9.17 -6.58
CA GLU A 69 -7.93 -9.74 -7.91
C GLU A 69 -9.17 -10.26 -8.65
N LYS A 70 -10.33 -10.36 -7.98
CA LYS A 70 -11.61 -10.61 -8.67
C LYS A 70 -12.10 -9.40 -9.46
N GLY A 71 -11.60 -8.18 -9.18
CA GLY A 71 -11.94 -6.94 -9.87
C GLY A 71 -13.29 -6.33 -9.48
N ASP A 72 -14.08 -6.98 -8.62
CA ASP A 72 -15.35 -6.44 -8.12
C ASP A 72 -15.14 -5.73 -6.76
N PHE A 73 -14.84 -4.44 -6.84
CA PHE A 73 -14.60 -3.62 -5.64
C PHE A 73 -15.87 -3.26 -4.86
N ASN A 74 -17.06 -3.62 -5.37
CA ASN A 74 -18.32 -3.42 -4.68
C ASN A 74 -18.92 -4.72 -4.14
N SER A 75 -18.22 -5.86 -4.29
CA SER A 75 -18.68 -7.16 -3.82
C SER A 75 -18.99 -7.16 -2.33
N LYS A 76 -19.97 -7.99 -1.96
CA LYS A 76 -20.30 -8.25 -0.57
C LYS A 76 -19.10 -8.87 0.18
N ASP A 77 -18.37 -9.78 -0.46
CA ASP A 77 -17.19 -10.44 0.11
C ASP A 77 -16.15 -9.41 0.58
N LEU A 78 -15.88 -8.38 -0.24
CA LEU A 78 -14.93 -7.33 0.11
C LEU A 78 -15.43 -6.49 1.30
N ASN A 79 -16.71 -6.11 1.29
CA ASN A 79 -17.31 -5.33 2.37
C ASN A 79 -17.26 -6.10 3.68
N ASP A 80 -17.75 -7.33 3.70
CA ASP A 80 -17.77 -8.19 4.89
C ASP A 80 -16.34 -8.43 5.43
N TYR A 81 -15.37 -8.64 4.53
CA TYR A 81 -13.97 -8.80 4.91
C TYR A 81 -13.43 -7.56 5.62
N LEU A 82 -13.61 -6.38 5.03
CA LEU A 82 -13.10 -5.13 5.59
C LEU A 82 -13.78 -4.78 6.91
N GLU A 83 -15.10 -4.98 7.03
CA GLU A 83 -15.83 -4.79 8.27
C GLU A 83 -15.35 -5.73 9.38
N ALA A 84 -15.17 -7.01 9.07
CA ALA A 84 -14.65 -7.99 10.03
C ALA A 84 -13.24 -7.64 10.52
N LYS A 85 -12.41 -7.01 9.65
CA LYS A 85 -11.06 -6.58 10.00
C LYS A 85 -11.02 -5.28 10.80
N LEU A 86 -11.86 -4.32 10.47
CA LEU A 86 -11.80 -2.96 11.01
C LEU A 86 -12.70 -2.77 12.24
N SER A 87 -13.82 -3.47 12.35
CA SER A 87 -14.74 -3.36 13.50
C SER A 87 -14.09 -3.64 14.87
N PRO A 88 -13.10 -4.56 15.02
CA PRO A 88 -12.43 -4.76 16.30
C PRO A 88 -11.59 -3.54 16.77
N LEU A 89 -11.33 -2.58 15.87
CA LEU A 89 -10.63 -1.34 16.21
C LEU A 89 -11.55 -0.23 16.73
N LYS A 90 -12.82 -0.54 16.97
CA LYS A 90 -13.82 0.45 17.41
C LYS A 90 -13.33 1.22 18.64
N GLY A 91 -13.38 2.55 18.56
CA GLY A 91 -12.97 3.46 19.61
C GLY A 91 -11.44 3.60 19.78
N GLN A 92 -10.63 2.92 18.96
CA GLN A 92 -9.20 3.17 18.92
C GLN A 92 -8.90 4.40 18.05
N ARG A 93 -7.98 5.22 18.51
CA ARG A 93 -7.54 6.39 17.74
C ARG A 93 -6.53 5.97 16.67
N ILE A 94 -6.98 5.94 15.42
CA ILE A 94 -6.17 5.66 14.24
C ILE A 94 -6.10 6.93 13.38
N ASP A 95 -4.96 7.60 13.39
CA ASP A 95 -4.77 8.82 12.60
C ASP A 95 -4.31 8.52 11.17
N ALA A 96 -3.63 7.38 10.97
CA ALA A 96 -3.08 6.98 9.67
C ALA A 96 -3.27 5.50 9.39
N ILE A 97 -3.56 5.16 8.14
CA ILE A 97 -3.62 3.78 7.62
C ILE A 97 -2.60 3.64 6.50
N VAL A 98 -1.68 2.70 6.63
CA VAL A 98 -0.63 2.42 5.64
C VAL A 98 -1.02 1.24 4.78
N MET A 99 -1.03 1.44 3.46
CA MET A 99 -1.18 0.37 2.47
C MET A 99 0.14 -0.39 2.37
N GLY A 100 0.23 -1.54 3.02
CA GLY A 100 1.41 -2.41 3.03
C GLY A 100 1.42 -3.48 1.93
N CYS A 101 0.51 -3.38 0.97
CA CYS A 101 0.42 -4.23 -0.21
C CYS A 101 -0.07 -3.39 -1.39
N THR A 102 0.53 -3.60 -2.57
CA THR A 102 0.18 -2.86 -3.80
C THR A 102 -1.27 -3.06 -4.24
N HIS A 103 -1.85 -4.23 -3.97
CA HIS A 103 -3.26 -4.49 -4.27
C HIS A 103 -4.22 -3.63 -3.47
N TYR A 104 -3.84 -3.20 -2.27
CA TYR A 104 -4.76 -2.44 -1.40
C TYR A 104 -4.95 -1.00 -1.87
N SER A 105 -4.06 -0.49 -2.71
CA SER A 105 -4.19 0.82 -3.35
C SER A 105 -5.48 0.94 -4.16
N PHE A 106 -5.91 -0.14 -4.84
CA PHE A 106 -7.15 -0.18 -5.64
C PHE A 106 -8.44 -0.06 -4.82
N ILE A 107 -8.37 -0.29 -3.53
CA ILE A 107 -9.51 -0.24 -2.60
C ILE A 107 -9.28 0.74 -1.44
N SER A 108 -8.32 1.64 -1.58
CA SER A 108 -7.88 2.55 -0.52
C SER A 108 -9.00 3.44 0.01
N GLU A 109 -9.81 4.03 -0.87
CA GLU A 109 -10.97 4.85 -0.50
C GLU A 109 -12.03 4.05 0.26
N LYS A 110 -12.26 2.81 -0.16
CA LYS A 110 -13.19 1.91 0.54
C LYS A 110 -12.68 1.57 1.95
N ILE A 111 -11.38 1.27 2.08
CA ILE A 111 -10.75 1.02 3.39
C ILE A 111 -10.92 2.25 4.29
N GLU A 112 -10.61 3.44 3.79
CA GLU A 112 -10.75 4.68 4.55
C GLU A 112 -12.19 4.92 5.01
N ARG A 113 -13.15 4.78 4.09
CA ARG A 113 -14.58 4.97 4.37
C ARG A 113 -15.09 4.02 5.44
N ILE A 114 -14.72 2.72 5.37
CA ILE A 114 -15.15 1.73 6.36
C ILE A 114 -14.42 1.95 7.69
N ALA A 115 -13.12 2.24 7.68
CA ALA A 115 -12.36 2.52 8.89
C ALA A 115 -12.96 3.67 9.69
N LYS A 116 -13.33 4.77 9.03
CA LYS A 116 -13.97 5.95 9.67
C LYS A 116 -15.29 5.66 10.38
N GLN A 117 -15.92 4.50 10.14
CA GLN A 117 -17.11 4.10 10.87
C GLN A 117 -16.79 3.48 12.25
N TYR A 118 -15.56 3.03 12.44
CA TYR A 118 -15.17 2.28 13.63
C TYR A 118 -14.13 2.99 14.49
N VAL A 119 -13.17 3.68 13.85
CA VAL A 119 -12.04 4.25 14.60
C VAL A 119 -12.26 5.73 14.93
N ASP A 120 -11.66 6.17 16.03
CA ASP A 120 -11.51 7.57 16.34
C ASP A 120 -10.22 8.09 15.67
N GLY A 121 -10.27 9.27 15.06
CA GLY A 121 -9.12 9.83 14.34
C GLY A 121 -9.38 10.03 12.85
N GLU A 122 -8.37 10.51 12.11
CA GLU A 122 -8.55 10.85 10.70
C GLU A 122 -8.56 9.64 9.76
N ALA A 123 -7.93 8.53 10.17
CA ALA A 123 -7.76 7.33 9.36
C ALA A 123 -7.22 7.61 7.95
N LYS A 124 -6.33 8.60 7.83
CA LYS A 124 -5.79 9.04 6.55
C LYS A 124 -4.96 7.96 5.88
N ILE A 125 -5.19 7.75 4.59
CA ILE A 125 -4.45 6.74 3.81
C ILE A 125 -3.03 7.22 3.49
N PHE A 126 -2.07 6.32 3.65
CA PHE A 126 -0.67 6.46 3.24
C PHE A 126 -0.26 5.29 2.35
N ASP A 127 0.07 5.62 1.10
CA ASP A 127 0.54 4.66 0.11
C ASP A 127 1.98 4.94 -0.26
N GLY A 128 2.77 3.87 -0.42
CA GLY A 128 4.17 3.96 -0.87
C GLY A 128 4.33 4.32 -2.35
N MET A 129 3.29 4.19 -3.17
CA MET A 129 3.32 4.41 -4.60
C MET A 129 3.81 5.81 -4.96
N TYR A 130 3.23 6.84 -4.38
CA TYR A 130 3.63 8.23 -4.66
C TYR A 130 5.09 8.51 -4.29
N GLY A 131 5.57 7.91 -3.20
CA GLY A 131 6.96 8.02 -2.77
C GLY A 131 7.92 7.38 -3.76
N VAL A 132 7.59 6.20 -4.26
CA VAL A 132 8.41 5.47 -5.25
C VAL A 132 8.43 6.20 -6.59
N VAL A 133 7.29 6.69 -7.08
CA VAL A 133 7.22 7.45 -8.35
C VAL A 133 8.06 8.72 -8.26
N ARG A 134 7.98 9.48 -7.17
CA ARG A 134 8.80 10.67 -6.94
C ARG A 134 10.29 10.31 -6.91
N TYR A 135 10.65 9.25 -6.21
CA TYR A 135 12.03 8.79 -6.11
C TYR A 135 12.55 8.28 -7.47
N LEU A 136 11.73 7.60 -8.26
CA LEU A 136 12.05 7.19 -9.63
C LEU A 136 12.36 8.42 -10.47
N LYS A 137 11.47 9.40 -10.51
CA LYS A 137 11.66 10.65 -11.26
C LYS A 137 12.98 11.33 -10.89
N THR A 138 13.21 11.59 -9.62
CA THR A 138 14.46 12.21 -9.13
C THR A 138 15.70 11.39 -9.50
N THR A 139 15.62 10.07 -9.43
CA THR A 139 16.74 9.19 -9.79
C THR A 139 17.06 9.26 -11.29
N LEU A 140 16.04 9.29 -12.14
CA LEU A 140 16.21 9.43 -13.59
C LEU A 140 16.79 10.80 -13.96
N GLU A 141 16.31 11.87 -13.32
CA GLU A 141 16.86 13.23 -13.50
C GLU A 141 18.34 13.31 -13.11
N GLN A 142 18.69 12.83 -11.92
CA GLN A 142 20.07 12.87 -11.39
C GLN A 142 21.06 12.04 -12.21
N LYS A 143 20.58 11.02 -12.90
CA LYS A 143 21.41 10.12 -13.71
C LYS A 143 21.35 10.42 -15.22
N ASP A 144 20.66 11.48 -15.61
CA ASP A 144 20.41 11.84 -17.02
C ASP A 144 19.82 10.67 -17.84
N LEU A 145 18.87 9.95 -17.26
CA LEU A 145 18.22 8.78 -17.86
C LEU A 145 16.78 9.08 -18.32
N ILE A 146 16.34 10.35 -18.28
CA ILE A 146 15.00 10.72 -18.76
C ILE A 146 14.99 10.67 -20.29
N ASN A 147 14.12 9.86 -20.86
CA ASN A 147 13.80 9.90 -22.28
C ASN A 147 12.85 11.08 -22.56
N LYS A 148 13.37 12.14 -23.17
CA LYS A 148 12.60 13.36 -23.49
C LYS A 148 11.74 13.22 -24.75
N ASP A 149 12.08 12.29 -25.64
CA ASP A 149 11.45 12.12 -26.94
C ASP A 149 10.55 10.88 -27.01
N GLY A 150 10.49 10.11 -25.95
CA GLY A 150 9.73 8.85 -25.87
C GLY A 150 8.24 9.06 -25.57
N ARG A 151 7.42 8.32 -26.31
CA ARG A 151 5.99 8.15 -26.01
C ARG A 151 5.82 6.95 -25.11
N GLY A 152 5.83 6.93 -23.91
CA GLY A 152 5.72 5.75 -23.04
C GLY A 152 4.70 4.70 -23.54
N SER A 153 4.99 3.44 -23.29
CA SER A 153 4.08 2.32 -23.55
C SER A 153 4.03 1.42 -22.32
N VAL A 154 2.92 0.74 -22.13
CA VAL A 154 2.73 -0.25 -21.07
C VAL A 154 2.43 -1.59 -21.72
N GLU A 155 3.26 -2.59 -21.42
CA GLU A 155 3.04 -3.98 -21.81
C GLU A 155 2.77 -4.79 -20.54
N LEU A 156 1.71 -5.61 -20.60
CA LEU A 156 1.26 -6.42 -19.46
C LEU A 156 1.57 -7.89 -19.73
N TYR A 157 2.24 -8.51 -18.78
CA TYR A 157 2.57 -9.93 -18.82
C TYR A 157 2.13 -10.62 -17.54
N SER A 158 1.60 -11.83 -17.67
CA SER A 158 1.25 -12.70 -16.56
C SER A 158 1.74 -14.12 -16.81
N SER A 159 2.20 -14.80 -15.77
CA SER A 159 2.45 -16.23 -15.80
C SER A 159 1.15 -17.05 -15.76
N ILE A 160 0.02 -16.41 -15.47
CA ILE A 160 -1.30 -17.03 -15.42
C ILE A 160 -2.10 -16.54 -16.62
N PRO A 161 -2.47 -17.39 -17.58
CA PRO A 161 -3.25 -17.02 -18.74
C PRO A 161 -4.56 -16.32 -18.36
N GLY A 162 -4.93 -15.27 -19.10
CA GLY A 162 -6.20 -14.53 -18.94
C GLY A 162 -6.19 -13.48 -17.83
N LYS A 163 -5.08 -13.28 -17.11
CA LYS A 163 -4.97 -12.22 -16.09
C LYS A 163 -4.71 -10.83 -16.69
N GLU A 164 -4.28 -10.75 -17.92
CA GLU A 164 -3.94 -9.49 -18.59
C GLU A 164 -5.15 -8.55 -18.68
N GLU A 165 -6.36 -9.10 -18.86
CA GLU A 165 -7.59 -8.30 -18.93
C GLU A 165 -7.90 -7.65 -17.58
N ILE A 166 -7.78 -8.39 -16.48
CA ILE A 166 -7.93 -7.84 -15.12
C ILE A 166 -6.90 -6.75 -14.87
N TYR A 167 -5.65 -6.96 -15.30
CA TYR A 167 -4.60 -5.95 -15.12
C TYR A 167 -4.87 -4.68 -15.94
N ARG A 168 -5.42 -4.80 -17.14
CA ARG A 168 -5.89 -3.64 -17.93
C ARG A 168 -6.96 -2.87 -17.19
N GLN A 169 -7.96 -3.54 -16.65
CA GLN A 169 -9.02 -2.91 -15.86
C GLN A 169 -8.47 -2.20 -14.63
N LEU A 170 -7.51 -2.82 -13.91
CA LEU A 170 -6.88 -2.24 -12.72
C LEU A 170 -6.05 -0.99 -13.05
N ILE A 171 -5.36 -0.96 -14.20
CA ILE A 171 -4.54 0.20 -14.62
C ILE A 171 -5.41 1.35 -15.13
N HIS A 172 -6.55 1.05 -15.77
CA HIS A 172 -7.44 2.05 -16.33
C HIS A 172 -8.58 2.50 -15.41
N ASN A 173 -8.78 1.83 -14.27
CA ASN A 173 -9.63 2.33 -13.20
C ASN A 173 -8.92 3.51 -12.52
N GLU A 174 -8.92 4.66 -13.20
CA GLU A 174 -8.70 5.95 -12.55
C GLU A 174 -9.82 6.15 -11.52
N GLN A 175 -9.42 6.18 -10.26
CA GLN A 175 -10.28 6.54 -9.13
C GLN A 175 -10.60 8.02 -9.18
#